data_aa09c60770396a3c747d755daba4e036
#
_entry.id   aa09c60770396a3c747d755daba4e036
#
_cell.length_a   1.000
_cell.length_b   1.000
_cell.length_c   1.000
_cell.angle_alpha   90.00
_cell.angle_beta   90.00
_cell.angle_gamma   90.00
#
_symmetry.space_group_name_H-M   'P 1'
#
loop_
_entity.id
_entity.type
_entity.pdbx_description
1 polymer ?
#
loop_
_entity_poly.entity_id
_entity_poly.type
_entity_poly.pdbx_seq_one_letter_code
_entity_poly.pdbx_strand_id
1 'polypeptide(L)'
;MLREPVGLFFTLIFPPLLVAILGTIFGNDPTPQFDGKGFVDATLPAMSSLVVAIMGILILPATQLQLRESGALARLRATPLKSWTYVAADVTVHFLVGMTGVVLALIVGMLMFDVRAQGSVLLVLVAGACGLIAFLALGYTLAAVYPSAAAATGIGNGVMIVLMITSGAFIPMEALPSGVRHATQFSPLRHLVELMQGL
;
A
#
# COMPACT_ATOMS: atom_id res chain seq x y z
N MET A 1 1.77 9.47 14.42
CA MET A 1 1.63 8.06 14.02
C MET A 1 1.51 7.10 15.21
N LEU A 2 2.45 6.99 16.14
CA LEU A 2 2.30 6.08 17.30
C LEU A 2 1.04 6.34 18.18
N ARG A 3 0.41 7.48 18.03
CA ARG A 3 -0.85 7.83 18.72
C ARG A 3 -2.12 7.58 17.89
N GLU A 4 -1.99 7.02 16.69
CA GLU A 4 -3.11 6.66 15.82
C GLU A 4 -3.17 5.13 15.64
N PRO A 5 -3.80 4.41 16.59
CA PRO A 5 -3.81 2.95 16.61
C PRO A 5 -4.50 2.37 15.37
N VAL A 6 -5.46 3.08 14.80
CA VAL A 6 -6.19 2.65 13.60
C VAL A 6 -5.26 2.61 12.38
N GLY A 7 -4.46 3.66 12.16
CA GLY A 7 -3.51 3.70 11.04
C GLY A 7 -2.44 2.61 11.16
N LEU A 8 -1.91 2.39 12.36
CA LEU A 8 -0.95 1.31 12.62
C LEU A 8 -1.56 -0.08 12.40
N PHE A 9 -2.80 -0.28 12.83
CA PHE A 9 -3.51 -1.54 12.59
C PHE A 9 -3.62 -1.85 11.10
N PHE A 10 -4.12 -0.90 10.31
CA PHE A 10 -4.29 -1.09 8.86
C PHE A 10 -2.98 -1.23 8.09
N THR A 11 -1.88 -0.72 8.61
CA THR A 11 -0.58 -0.83 7.94
C THR A 11 0.21 -2.06 8.36
N LEU A 12 0.22 -2.39 9.66
CA LEU A 12 1.09 -3.42 10.20
C LEU A 12 0.39 -4.76 10.43
N ILE A 13 -0.88 -4.72 10.86
CA ILE A 13 -1.60 -5.93 11.27
C ILE A 13 -2.54 -6.43 10.16
N PHE A 14 -3.27 -5.53 9.53
CA PHE A 14 -4.30 -5.89 8.56
C PHE A 14 -3.77 -6.66 7.35
N PRO A 15 -2.66 -6.25 6.66
CA PRO A 15 -2.16 -6.99 5.51
C PRO A 15 -1.63 -8.39 5.84
N PRO A 16 -0.77 -8.58 6.87
CA PRO A 16 -0.38 -9.92 7.30
C PRO A 16 -1.58 -10.79 7.71
N LEU A 17 -2.58 -10.18 8.37
CA LEU A 17 -3.81 -10.87 8.74
C LEU A 17 -4.62 -11.31 7.52
N LEU A 18 -4.72 -10.46 6.49
CA LEU A 18 -5.35 -10.83 5.22
C LEU A 18 -4.62 -12.02 4.55
N VAL A 19 -3.29 -11.98 4.50
CA VAL A 19 -2.48 -13.09 3.97
C VAL A 19 -2.79 -14.36 4.76
N ALA A 20 -2.80 -14.29 6.10
CA ALA A 20 -3.08 -15.45 6.94
C ALA A 20 -4.51 -15.98 6.75
N ILE A 21 -5.53 -15.12 6.77
CA ILE A 21 -6.93 -15.53 6.62
C ILE A 21 -7.20 -16.09 5.23
N LEU A 22 -6.82 -15.37 4.18
CA LEU A 22 -7.10 -15.81 2.82
C LEU A 22 -6.28 -17.04 2.45
N GLY A 23 -5.02 -17.12 2.91
CA GLY A 23 -4.19 -18.29 2.72
C GLY A 23 -4.73 -19.53 3.44
N THR A 24 -5.32 -19.40 4.63
CA THR A 24 -5.96 -20.54 5.32
C THR A 24 -7.27 -20.98 4.63
N ILE A 25 -8.00 -20.05 4.00
CA ILE A 25 -9.26 -20.39 3.30
C ILE A 25 -8.97 -21.05 1.94
N PHE A 26 -8.07 -20.49 1.15
CA PHE A 26 -7.82 -20.92 -0.23
C PHE A 26 -6.64 -21.89 -0.35
N GLY A 27 -5.81 -21.99 0.69
CA GLY A 27 -4.58 -22.78 0.64
C GLY A 27 -3.48 -22.16 -0.23
N ASN A 28 -2.40 -22.89 -0.43
CA ASN A 28 -1.32 -22.51 -1.35
C ASN A 28 -0.95 -23.68 -2.28
N ASP A 29 -1.90 -24.60 -2.52
CA ASP A 29 -1.69 -25.67 -3.48
C ASP A 29 -1.72 -25.14 -4.92
N PRO A 30 -0.83 -25.58 -5.79
CA PRO A 30 -0.80 -25.17 -7.18
C PRO A 30 -2.14 -25.45 -7.89
N THR A 31 -2.74 -24.41 -8.47
CA THR A 31 -4.01 -24.56 -9.20
C THR A 31 -3.89 -24.03 -10.63
N PRO A 32 -4.61 -24.60 -11.60
CA PRO A 32 -4.60 -24.11 -12.98
C PRO A 32 -5.10 -22.66 -13.12
N GLN A 33 -5.90 -22.19 -12.16
CA GLN A 33 -6.43 -20.81 -12.15
C GLN A 33 -5.35 -19.74 -11.93
N PHE A 34 -4.21 -20.11 -11.35
CA PHE A 34 -3.08 -19.22 -11.05
C PHE A 34 -1.80 -19.68 -11.78
N ASP A 35 -1.91 -20.18 -13.01
CA ASP A 35 -0.77 -20.64 -13.83
C ASP A 35 0.13 -21.65 -13.11
N GLY A 36 -0.47 -22.54 -12.32
CA GLY A 36 0.25 -23.55 -11.55
C GLY A 36 0.90 -23.02 -10.26
N LYS A 37 0.61 -21.76 -9.87
CA LYS A 37 1.00 -21.21 -8.56
C LYS A 37 -0.09 -21.46 -7.53
N GLY A 38 0.28 -21.39 -6.26
CA GLY A 38 -0.68 -21.34 -5.15
C GLY A 38 -1.39 -19.99 -5.08
N PHE A 39 -2.53 -19.94 -4.39
CA PHE A 39 -3.26 -18.68 -4.20
C PHE A 39 -2.40 -17.61 -3.52
N VAL A 40 -1.69 -17.97 -2.45
CA VAL A 40 -0.84 -17.04 -1.70
C VAL A 40 0.35 -16.60 -2.55
N ASP A 41 1.00 -17.52 -3.28
CA ASP A 41 2.11 -17.19 -4.19
C ASP A 41 1.70 -16.14 -5.22
N ALA A 42 0.51 -16.27 -5.79
CA ALA A 42 0.00 -15.38 -6.82
C ALA A 42 -0.44 -14.01 -6.27
N THR A 43 -0.99 -13.97 -5.03
CA THR A 43 -1.63 -12.77 -4.49
C THR A 43 -0.75 -11.99 -3.50
N LEU A 44 0.30 -12.59 -2.95
CA LEU A 44 1.19 -11.94 -1.97
C LEU A 44 1.82 -10.63 -2.46
N PRO A 45 2.31 -10.52 -3.73
CA PRO A 45 2.80 -9.26 -4.27
C PRO A 45 1.73 -8.17 -4.28
N ALA A 46 0.50 -8.54 -4.64
CA ALA A 46 -0.63 -7.63 -4.65
C ALA A 46 -1.01 -7.13 -3.26
N MET A 47 -1.03 -8.03 -2.27
CA MET A 47 -1.28 -7.67 -0.86
C MET A 47 -0.19 -6.77 -0.30
N SER A 48 1.08 -7.02 -0.66
CA SER A 48 2.20 -6.15 -0.30
C SER A 48 2.08 -4.76 -0.93
N SER A 49 1.67 -4.69 -2.21
CA SER A 49 1.42 -3.42 -2.91
C SER A 49 0.24 -2.64 -2.31
N LEU A 50 -0.75 -3.34 -1.75
CA LEU A 50 -1.88 -2.72 -1.05
C LEU A 50 -1.41 -1.94 0.20
N VAL A 51 -0.44 -2.47 0.96
CA VAL A 51 0.17 -1.74 2.10
C VAL A 51 0.72 -0.40 1.64
N VAL A 52 1.46 -0.42 0.52
CA VAL A 52 2.07 0.78 -0.08
C VAL A 52 1.00 1.80 -0.46
N ALA A 53 -0.07 1.36 -1.12
CA ALA A 53 -1.18 2.22 -1.52
C ALA A 53 -1.94 2.81 -0.32
N ILE A 54 -2.24 2.01 0.69
CA ILE A 54 -2.91 2.47 1.93
C ILE A 54 -2.07 3.57 2.60
N MET A 55 -0.76 3.37 2.70
CA MET A 55 0.14 4.35 3.31
C MET A 55 0.13 5.68 2.56
N GLY A 56 0.28 5.65 1.22
CA GLY A 56 0.37 6.87 0.42
C GLY A 56 -0.97 7.57 0.18
N ILE A 57 -2.07 6.82 -0.03
CA ILE A 57 -3.35 7.42 -0.45
C ILE A 57 -4.28 7.73 0.72
N LEU A 58 -4.23 6.93 1.79
CA LEU A 58 -5.12 7.09 2.93
C LEU A 58 -4.42 7.73 4.13
N ILE A 59 -3.36 7.09 4.61
CA ILE A 59 -2.79 7.44 5.92
C ILE A 59 -2.06 8.76 5.86
N LEU A 60 -1.14 8.94 4.91
CA LEU A 60 -0.33 10.16 4.84
C LEU A 60 -1.18 11.42 4.59
N PRO A 61 -2.11 11.49 3.60
CA PRO A 61 -2.91 12.69 3.42
C PRO A 61 -3.79 13.01 4.63
N ALA A 62 -4.41 11.99 5.23
CA ALA A 62 -5.27 12.18 6.40
C ALA A 62 -4.47 12.72 7.59
N THR A 63 -3.29 12.16 7.89
CA THR A 63 -2.44 12.64 8.99
C THR A 63 -1.92 14.04 8.77
N GLN A 64 -1.53 14.41 7.54
CA GLN A 64 -1.07 15.74 7.21
C GLN A 64 -2.19 16.79 7.40
N LEU A 65 -3.40 16.46 6.97
CA LEU A 65 -4.54 17.35 7.13
C LEU A 65 -5.00 17.48 8.59
N GLN A 66 -4.97 16.40 9.37
CA GLN A 66 -5.21 16.46 10.82
C GLN A 66 -4.20 17.38 11.54
N LEU A 67 -2.91 17.30 11.18
CA LEU A 67 -1.88 18.18 11.71
C LEU A 67 -2.12 19.65 11.30
N ARG A 68 -2.62 19.89 10.09
CA ARG A 68 -3.00 21.21 9.61
C ARG A 68 -4.22 21.74 10.37
N GLU A 69 -5.29 20.96 10.52
CA GLU A 69 -6.52 21.32 11.18
C GLU A 69 -6.33 21.57 12.70
N SER A 70 -5.47 20.77 13.35
CA SER A 70 -5.13 20.96 14.77
C SER A 70 -4.22 22.18 15.05
N GLY A 71 -3.78 22.86 14.00
CA GLY A 71 -2.84 23.96 14.10
C GLY A 71 -1.41 23.54 14.48
N ALA A 72 -1.11 22.24 14.51
CA ALA A 72 0.23 21.75 14.83
C ALA A 72 1.27 22.22 13.82
N LEU A 73 0.94 22.25 12.54
CA LEU A 73 1.84 22.76 11.50
C LEU A 73 2.10 24.28 11.65
N ALA A 74 1.11 25.05 12.10
CA ALA A 74 1.29 26.48 12.37
C ALA A 74 2.27 26.71 13.54
N ARG A 75 2.15 25.90 14.61
CA ARG A 75 3.10 25.93 15.73
C ARG A 75 4.51 25.52 15.32
N LEU A 76 4.64 24.51 14.44
CA LEU A 76 5.94 24.12 13.90
C LEU A 76 6.60 25.23 13.09
N ARG A 77 5.84 25.99 12.29
CA ARG A 77 6.35 27.14 11.53
C ARG A 77 6.86 28.29 12.39
N ALA A 78 6.41 28.38 13.65
CA ALA A 78 6.91 29.35 14.62
C ALA A 78 8.27 28.95 15.24
N THR A 79 8.76 27.73 14.96
CA THR A 79 10.08 27.25 15.39
C THR A 79 11.12 27.47 14.26
N PRO A 80 12.44 27.50 14.55
CA PRO A 80 13.48 27.63 13.54
C PRO A 80 13.64 26.38 12.65
N LEU A 81 12.70 25.45 12.68
CA LEU A 81 12.71 24.22 11.91
C LEU A 81 12.47 24.51 10.41
N LYS A 82 13.38 24.05 9.56
CA LYS A 82 13.21 24.16 8.11
C LYS A 82 12.12 23.21 7.62
N SER A 83 11.25 23.66 6.72
CA SER A 83 10.13 22.86 6.19
C SER A 83 10.56 21.54 5.59
N TRP A 84 11.70 21.49 4.90
CA TRP A 84 12.22 20.26 4.30
C TRP A 84 12.61 19.21 5.37
N THR A 85 13.12 19.65 6.53
CA THR A 85 13.46 18.75 7.64
C THR A 85 12.22 18.05 8.20
N TYR A 86 11.12 18.80 8.32
CA TYR A 86 9.83 18.25 8.71
C TYR A 86 9.36 17.19 7.68
N VAL A 87 9.35 17.54 6.39
CA VAL A 87 8.91 16.62 5.32
C VAL A 87 9.79 15.37 5.28
N ALA A 88 11.12 15.54 5.38
CA ALA A 88 12.04 14.40 5.37
C ALA A 88 11.81 13.47 6.57
N ALA A 89 11.64 14.02 7.77
CA ALA A 89 11.34 13.23 8.96
C ALA A 89 10.00 12.48 8.84
N ASP A 90 8.96 13.16 8.35
CA ASP A 90 7.64 12.58 8.17
C ASP A 90 7.64 11.47 7.12
N VAL A 91 8.27 11.71 5.96
CA VAL A 91 8.45 10.68 4.90
C VAL A 91 9.22 9.48 5.44
N THR A 92 10.29 9.72 6.22
CA THR A 92 11.09 8.63 6.81
C THR A 92 10.24 7.77 7.75
N VAL A 93 9.42 8.37 8.59
CA VAL A 93 8.53 7.63 9.51
C VAL A 93 7.51 6.81 8.73
N HIS A 94 6.83 7.40 7.74
CA HIS A 94 5.86 6.70 6.90
C HIS A 94 6.51 5.58 6.09
N PHE A 95 7.71 5.83 5.57
CA PHE A 95 8.49 4.84 4.84
C PHE A 95 8.86 3.64 5.73
N LEU A 96 9.39 3.88 6.93
CA LEU A 96 9.77 2.81 7.84
C LEU A 96 8.55 1.97 8.27
N VAL A 97 7.44 2.62 8.61
CA VAL A 97 6.19 1.93 8.98
C VAL A 97 5.64 1.13 7.80
N GLY A 98 5.60 1.72 6.61
CA GLY A 98 5.12 1.04 5.40
C GLY A 98 6.01 -0.15 5.02
N MET A 99 7.33 0.01 5.03
CA MET A 99 8.26 -1.10 4.79
C MET A 99 8.13 -2.21 5.82
N THR A 100 7.93 -1.86 7.09
CA THR A 100 7.67 -2.87 8.13
C THR A 100 6.40 -3.66 7.79
N GLY A 101 5.33 -3.00 7.33
CA GLY A 101 4.10 -3.67 6.90
C GLY A 101 4.32 -4.63 5.72
N VAL A 102 5.08 -4.20 4.70
CA VAL A 102 5.46 -5.05 3.55
C VAL A 102 6.26 -6.26 4.02
N VAL A 103 7.28 -6.05 4.84
CA VAL A 103 8.13 -7.13 5.38
C VAL A 103 7.31 -8.12 6.20
N LEU A 104 6.40 -7.65 7.06
CA LEU A 104 5.53 -8.51 7.85
C LEU A 104 4.60 -9.35 6.98
N ALA A 105 4.02 -8.79 5.92
CA ALA A 105 3.18 -9.53 4.98
C ALA A 105 3.99 -10.64 4.28
N LEU A 106 5.21 -10.34 3.83
CA LEU A 106 6.12 -11.33 3.23
C LEU A 106 6.50 -12.43 4.22
N ILE A 107 6.86 -12.07 5.47
CA ILE A 107 7.23 -13.04 6.50
C ILE A 107 6.06 -13.99 6.79
N VAL A 108 4.83 -13.48 6.94
CA VAL A 108 3.64 -14.31 7.17
C VAL A 108 3.39 -15.24 5.99
N GLY A 109 3.49 -14.75 4.74
CA GLY A 109 3.36 -15.57 3.55
C GLY A 109 4.39 -16.71 3.51
N MET A 110 5.66 -16.41 3.78
CA MET A 110 6.74 -17.40 3.75
C MET A 110 6.64 -18.41 4.89
N LEU A 111 6.33 -17.98 6.12
CA LEU A 111 6.31 -18.86 7.30
C LEU A 111 5.06 -19.74 7.38
N MET A 112 3.89 -19.22 6.96
CA MET A 112 2.63 -19.96 7.11
C MET A 112 2.28 -20.80 5.89
N PHE A 113 2.72 -20.40 4.69
CA PHE A 113 2.26 -21.00 3.44
C PHE A 113 3.40 -21.53 2.56
N ASP A 114 4.63 -21.57 3.09
CA ASP A 114 5.83 -22.05 2.39
C ASP A 114 5.98 -21.42 0.98
N VAL A 115 5.63 -20.11 0.90
CA VAL A 115 5.72 -19.35 -0.34
C VAL A 115 7.15 -19.42 -0.85
N ARG A 116 7.32 -20.02 -2.01
CA ARG A 116 8.60 -20.06 -2.69
C ARG A 116 8.74 -18.82 -3.53
N ALA A 117 9.52 -17.86 -3.04
CA ALA A 117 9.91 -16.73 -3.86
C ALA A 117 10.59 -17.28 -5.14
N GLN A 118 9.89 -17.26 -6.26
CA GLN A 118 10.45 -17.69 -7.56
C GLN A 118 11.54 -16.72 -8.03
N GLY A 119 11.68 -15.55 -7.36
CA GLY A 119 12.68 -14.52 -7.61
C GLY A 119 13.42 -14.09 -6.34
N SER A 120 14.12 -12.98 -6.44
CA SER A 120 14.89 -12.43 -5.34
C SER A 120 14.00 -11.62 -4.39
N VAL A 121 13.86 -12.07 -3.15
CA VAL A 121 13.18 -11.32 -2.06
C VAL A 121 13.72 -9.88 -1.96
N LEU A 122 15.03 -9.71 -2.20
CA LEU A 122 15.66 -8.39 -2.19
C LEU A 122 15.06 -7.48 -3.29
N LEU A 123 14.83 -8.00 -4.48
CA LEU A 123 14.23 -7.22 -5.58
C LEU A 123 12.79 -6.84 -5.26
N VAL A 124 12.01 -7.72 -4.64
CA VAL A 124 10.64 -7.42 -4.17
C VAL A 124 10.66 -6.31 -3.12
N LEU A 125 11.62 -6.35 -2.18
CA LEU A 125 11.78 -5.29 -1.17
C LEU A 125 12.20 -3.96 -1.81
N VAL A 126 13.10 -3.98 -2.79
CA VAL A 126 13.51 -2.77 -3.53
C VAL A 126 12.33 -2.19 -4.32
N ALA A 127 11.56 -3.04 -5.01
CA ALA A 127 10.36 -2.61 -5.72
C ALA A 127 9.33 -2.00 -4.75
N GLY A 128 9.10 -2.63 -3.60
CA GLY A 128 8.27 -2.11 -2.52
C GLY A 128 8.74 -0.75 -2.00
N ALA A 129 10.04 -0.60 -1.80
CA ALA A 129 10.64 0.66 -1.35
C ALA A 129 10.46 1.78 -2.40
N CYS A 130 10.74 1.51 -3.66
CA CYS A 130 10.52 2.46 -4.76
C CYS A 130 9.04 2.83 -4.90
N GLY A 131 8.16 1.82 -4.88
CA GLY A 131 6.72 2.02 -4.89
C GLY A 131 6.25 2.87 -3.71
N LEU A 132 6.74 2.59 -2.51
CA LEU A 132 6.38 3.35 -1.31
C LEU A 132 6.81 4.82 -1.41
N ILE A 133 8.01 5.11 -1.90
CA ILE A 133 8.46 6.49 -2.14
C ILE A 133 7.55 7.19 -3.15
N ALA A 134 7.19 6.53 -4.25
CA ALA A 134 6.30 7.09 -5.26
C ALA A 134 4.89 7.37 -4.70
N PHE A 135 4.32 6.43 -3.92
CA PHE A 135 3.00 6.60 -3.30
C PHE A 135 3.01 7.63 -2.17
N LEU A 136 4.09 7.76 -1.42
CA LEU A 136 4.24 8.85 -0.43
C LEU A 136 4.30 10.22 -1.12
N ALA A 137 5.01 10.34 -2.24
CA ALA A 137 5.01 11.58 -3.03
C ALA A 137 3.60 11.93 -3.55
N LEU A 138 2.86 10.93 -4.06
CA LEU A 138 1.45 11.10 -4.42
C LEU A 138 0.61 11.53 -3.22
N GLY A 139 0.81 10.93 -2.06
CA GLY A 139 0.12 11.28 -0.82
C GLY A 139 0.31 12.74 -0.41
N TYR A 140 1.52 13.26 -0.52
CA TYR A 140 1.78 14.69 -0.28
C TYR A 140 1.06 15.60 -1.28
N THR A 141 1.01 15.24 -2.55
CA THR A 141 0.25 16.01 -3.56
C THR A 141 -1.24 15.98 -3.26
N LEU A 142 -1.79 14.83 -2.86
CA LEU A 142 -3.19 14.70 -2.46
C LEU A 142 -3.50 15.51 -1.19
N ALA A 143 -2.60 15.51 -0.20
CA ALA A 143 -2.74 16.33 1.01
C ALA A 143 -2.76 17.84 0.71
N ALA A 144 -2.12 18.28 -0.38
CA ALA A 144 -2.16 19.68 -0.80
C ALA A 144 -3.50 20.05 -1.46
N VAL A 145 -4.19 19.10 -2.09
CA VAL A 145 -5.43 19.32 -2.84
C VAL A 145 -6.68 19.13 -1.97
N TYR A 146 -6.65 18.18 -1.04
CA TYR A 146 -7.80 17.87 -0.22
C TYR A 146 -8.14 19.00 0.77
N PRO A 147 -9.43 19.34 0.92
CA PRO A 147 -9.86 20.44 1.78
C PRO A 147 -9.78 20.11 3.28
N SER A 148 -9.97 18.85 3.66
CA SER A 148 -10.03 18.42 5.07
C SER A 148 -9.56 16.98 5.26
N ALA A 149 -9.24 16.60 6.49
CA ALA A 149 -8.88 15.24 6.85
C ALA A 149 -10.04 14.25 6.61
N ALA A 150 -11.28 14.68 6.86
CA ALA A 150 -12.47 13.88 6.55
C ALA A 150 -12.63 13.66 5.05
N ALA A 151 -12.38 14.67 4.22
CA ALA A 151 -12.39 14.55 2.77
C ALA A 151 -11.27 13.62 2.28
N ALA A 152 -10.07 13.71 2.85
CA ALA A 152 -8.96 12.82 2.52
C ALA A 152 -9.32 11.35 2.80
N THR A 153 -9.95 11.06 3.93
CA THR A 153 -10.41 9.72 4.26
C THR A 153 -11.52 9.24 3.31
N GLY A 154 -12.53 10.06 3.07
CA GLY A 154 -13.67 9.70 2.22
C GLY A 154 -13.27 9.49 0.75
N ILE A 155 -12.59 10.46 0.16
CA ILE A 155 -12.11 10.39 -1.23
C ILE A 155 -11.03 9.30 -1.38
N GLY A 156 -10.11 9.24 -0.40
CA GLY A 156 -9.04 8.23 -0.38
C GLY A 156 -9.59 6.81 -0.38
N ASN A 157 -10.63 6.51 0.40
CA ASN A 157 -11.31 5.21 0.37
C ASN A 157 -11.92 4.92 -1.01
N GLY A 158 -12.58 5.90 -1.63
CA GLY A 158 -13.11 5.74 -2.99
C GLY A 158 -12.02 5.44 -4.01
N VAL A 159 -10.92 6.20 -3.97
CA VAL A 159 -9.73 5.97 -4.82
C VAL A 159 -9.13 4.59 -4.58
N MET A 160 -9.02 4.15 -3.32
CA MET A 160 -8.51 2.82 -2.97
C MET A 160 -9.36 1.70 -3.57
N ILE A 161 -10.70 1.79 -3.51
CA ILE A 161 -11.58 0.80 -4.11
C ILE A 161 -11.36 0.72 -5.63
N VAL A 162 -11.26 1.87 -6.29
CA VAL A 162 -10.97 1.92 -7.73
C VAL A 162 -9.61 1.29 -8.04
N LEU A 163 -8.57 1.62 -7.26
CA LEU A 163 -7.23 1.06 -7.44
C LEU A 163 -7.21 -0.45 -7.18
N MET A 164 -7.92 -0.94 -6.18
CA MET A 164 -8.03 -2.39 -5.91
C MET A 164 -8.67 -3.13 -7.09
N ILE A 165 -9.77 -2.60 -7.63
CA ILE A 165 -10.44 -3.21 -8.80
C ILE A 165 -9.54 -3.14 -10.03
N THR A 166 -8.86 -2.03 -10.25
CA THR A 166 -8.01 -1.80 -11.43
C THR A 166 -6.60 -2.38 -11.33
N SER A 167 -6.21 -2.90 -10.17
CA SER A 167 -4.88 -3.50 -9.99
C SER A 167 -4.74 -4.88 -10.62
N GLY A 168 -5.86 -5.58 -10.89
CA GLY A 168 -5.84 -6.97 -11.32
C GLY A 168 -5.51 -7.98 -10.22
N ALA A 169 -5.27 -7.50 -9.01
CA ALA A 169 -4.86 -8.32 -7.87
C ALA A 169 -5.97 -9.20 -7.32
N PHE A 170 -7.22 -8.71 -7.39
CA PHE A 170 -8.39 -9.37 -6.80
C PHE A 170 -9.39 -9.84 -7.85
N ILE A 171 -9.38 -9.22 -9.02
CA ILE A 171 -10.28 -9.56 -10.13
C ILE A 171 -9.42 -9.83 -11.36
N PRO A 172 -9.52 -11.04 -11.97
CA PRO A 172 -8.82 -11.33 -13.20
C PRO A 172 -9.16 -10.33 -14.29
N MET A 173 -8.16 -9.89 -15.06
CA MET A 173 -8.31 -8.85 -16.10
C MET A 173 -9.30 -9.22 -17.19
N GLU A 174 -9.48 -10.53 -17.44
CA GLU A 174 -10.42 -11.09 -18.42
C GLU A 174 -11.89 -10.84 -18.03
N ALA A 175 -12.15 -10.72 -16.72
CA ALA A 175 -13.49 -10.49 -16.19
C ALA A 175 -13.92 -9.00 -16.27
N LEU A 176 -12.98 -8.09 -16.58
CA LEU A 176 -13.27 -6.65 -16.64
C LEU A 176 -13.79 -6.21 -18.02
N PRO A 177 -14.83 -5.35 -18.07
CA PRO A 177 -15.28 -4.72 -19.32
C PRO A 177 -14.14 -3.97 -20.03
N SER A 178 -14.15 -3.95 -21.37
CA SER A 178 -13.10 -3.36 -22.21
C SER A 178 -12.77 -1.91 -21.83
N GLY A 179 -13.75 -1.09 -21.50
CA GLY A 179 -13.55 0.30 -21.07
C GLY A 179 -12.78 0.42 -19.76
N VAL A 180 -13.08 -0.44 -18.78
CA VAL A 180 -12.36 -0.47 -17.50
C VAL A 180 -10.93 -0.96 -17.70
N ARG A 181 -10.75 -1.96 -18.58
CA ARG A 181 -9.43 -2.51 -18.93
C ARG A 181 -8.47 -1.47 -19.52
N HIS A 182 -8.95 -0.51 -20.31
CA HIS A 182 -8.12 0.61 -20.74
C HIS A 182 -7.74 1.54 -19.58
N ALA A 183 -8.65 1.80 -18.66
CA ALA A 183 -8.37 2.64 -17.49
C ALA A 183 -7.34 2.00 -16.54
N THR A 184 -7.27 0.66 -16.47
CA THR A 184 -6.30 -0.04 -15.63
C THR A 184 -4.85 0.24 -16.02
N GLN A 185 -4.59 0.57 -17.28
CA GLN A 185 -3.24 0.89 -17.77
C GLN A 185 -2.65 2.14 -17.10
N PHE A 186 -3.49 3.03 -16.58
CA PHE A 186 -3.07 4.23 -15.86
C PHE A 186 -3.00 4.04 -14.35
N SER A 187 -3.34 2.85 -13.84
CA SER A 187 -3.34 2.58 -12.41
C SER A 187 -1.92 2.43 -11.87
N PRO A 188 -1.47 3.32 -10.96
CA PRO A 188 -0.14 3.21 -10.37
C PRO A 188 0.01 1.94 -9.52
N LEU A 189 -1.08 1.48 -8.91
CA LEU A 189 -1.08 0.25 -8.13
C LEU A 189 -0.87 -0.99 -9.01
N ARG A 190 -1.47 -1.01 -10.21
CA ARG A 190 -1.26 -2.09 -11.17
C ARG A 190 0.21 -2.25 -11.54
N HIS A 191 0.87 -1.14 -11.90
CA HIS A 191 2.29 -1.17 -12.27
C HIS A 191 3.17 -1.69 -11.12
N LEU A 192 2.83 -1.34 -9.88
CA LEU A 192 3.55 -1.85 -8.71
C LEU A 192 3.31 -3.34 -8.52
N VAL A 193 2.07 -3.81 -8.68
CA VAL A 193 1.71 -5.23 -8.59
C VAL A 193 2.43 -6.03 -9.68
N GLU A 194 2.36 -5.59 -10.95
CA GLU A 194 3.03 -6.24 -12.08
C GLU A 194 4.55 -6.29 -11.89
N LEU A 195 5.15 -5.19 -11.39
CA LEU A 195 6.57 -5.16 -11.05
C LEU A 195 6.93 -6.19 -9.98
N MET A 196 6.13 -6.28 -8.92
CA MET A 196 6.38 -7.24 -7.84
C MET A 196 6.08 -8.70 -8.22
N GLN A 197 5.15 -8.93 -9.16
CA GLN A 197 4.84 -10.28 -9.66
C GLN A 197 5.86 -10.79 -10.67
N GLY A 198 6.56 -9.89 -11.37
CA GLY A 198 7.59 -10.22 -12.34
C GLY A 198 8.98 -10.48 -11.75
N LEU A 199 9.14 -10.31 -10.43
CA LEU A 199 10.40 -10.49 -9.69
C LEU A 199 10.40 -11.78 -8.88
#